data_c1b68b6d07a2c9947a77d3d401b695aa
#
_entry.id   c1b68b6d07a2c9947a77d3d401b695aa
#
_cell.length_a   1.000
_cell.length_b   1.000
_cell.length_c   1.000
_cell.angle_alpha   90.00
_cell.angle_beta   90.00
_cell.angle_gamma   90.00
#
_symmetry.space_group_name_H-M   'P 1'
#
loop_
_entity.id
_entity.type
_entity.pdbx_description
1 polymer ?
#
loop_
_entity_poly.entity_id
_entity_poly.type
_entity_poly.pdbx_seq_one_letter_code
_entity_poly.pdbx_strand_id
1 'polypeptide(L)'
;MSMKKTLKQVFAEEQCVLAPEVYDCVSVMAAERCGYKALCLSGAELTMSMKGVPDLGVMNVEELIWATDRICDYASIPIVVDAENGYGPALTAAYNCHRLAKAGAAGVIIVDSPEVRIGGESLPLEEAVGKYRACAEALKGTDCILVARTDVKTLDEAIERCVAYREAGADMTLVFMINDIPPKDRFEAAKKIAEKDKGWKWYPDLGAHNGKSDVTLEEIAPYGYNFVGIHYCLAAALTAMM
;
A
#
# COMPACT_ATOMS: atom_id res chain seq x y z
N MET A 1 -22.31 4.81 16.90
CA MET A 1 -21.14 4.18 16.28
C MET A 1 -19.91 4.98 16.68
N SER A 2 -18.83 4.35 17.18
CA SER A 2 -17.56 5.03 17.38
C SER A 2 -17.03 5.47 16.00
N MET A 3 -16.50 6.69 15.88
CA MET A 3 -15.86 7.12 14.64
C MET A 3 -14.65 6.22 14.36
N LYS A 4 -14.52 5.77 13.11
CA LYS A 4 -13.39 4.99 12.62
C LYS A 4 -12.09 5.81 12.81
N LYS A 5 -11.04 5.20 13.36
CA LYS A 5 -9.74 5.87 13.51
C LYS A 5 -9.12 6.16 12.15
N THR A 6 -8.41 7.28 12.05
CA THR A 6 -7.54 7.55 10.90
C THR A 6 -6.25 6.73 11.03
N LEU A 7 -5.53 6.53 9.92
CA LEU A 7 -4.21 5.89 9.98
C LEU A 7 -3.21 6.67 10.85
N LYS A 8 -3.30 8.01 10.83
CA LYS A 8 -2.47 8.88 11.69
C LYS A 8 -2.68 8.59 13.17
N GLN A 9 -3.95 8.37 13.57
CA GLN A 9 -4.28 7.99 14.95
C GLN A 9 -3.80 6.58 15.29
N VAL A 10 -3.93 5.63 14.34
CA VAL A 10 -3.41 4.27 14.52
C VAL A 10 -1.90 4.30 14.72
N PHE A 11 -1.14 5.02 13.90
CA PHE A 11 0.32 5.11 14.02
C PHE A 11 0.80 5.87 15.26
N ALA A 12 -0.05 6.74 15.84
CA ALA A 12 0.25 7.39 17.11
C ALA A 12 0.10 6.44 18.31
N GLU A 13 -0.78 5.44 18.21
CA GLU A 13 -1.00 4.43 19.25
C GLU A 13 -0.07 3.21 19.09
N GLU A 14 0.08 2.77 17.84
CA GLU A 14 0.85 1.59 17.45
C GLU A 14 2.01 2.06 16.55
N GLN A 15 3.24 1.93 17.00
CA GLN A 15 4.40 2.39 16.21
C GLN A 15 4.51 1.70 14.85
N CYS A 16 4.11 0.43 14.78
CA CYS A 16 4.10 -0.38 13.58
C CYS A 16 2.90 -1.32 13.62
N VAL A 17 2.16 -1.43 12.53
CA VAL A 17 1.01 -2.32 12.41
C VAL A 17 1.21 -3.35 11.29
N LEU A 18 0.79 -4.57 11.57
CA LEU A 18 0.64 -5.60 10.55
C LEU A 18 -0.71 -5.43 9.86
N ALA A 19 -0.73 -5.35 8.55
CA ALA A 19 -1.91 -5.08 7.76
C ALA A 19 -2.12 -6.19 6.71
N PRO A 20 -3.09 -7.10 6.93
CA PRO A 20 -3.42 -8.10 5.94
C PRO A 20 -4.06 -7.46 4.71
N GLU A 21 -3.77 -8.06 3.58
CA GLU A 21 -4.41 -7.75 2.32
C GLU A 21 -5.81 -8.39 2.30
N VAL A 22 -6.82 -7.57 2.01
CA VAL A 22 -8.22 -7.98 1.95
C VAL A 22 -8.81 -7.69 0.56
N TYR A 23 -9.89 -8.36 0.19
CA TYR A 23 -10.49 -8.23 -1.13
C TYR A 23 -12.03 -8.18 -1.12
N ASP A 24 -12.65 -8.38 0.05
CA ASP A 24 -14.09 -8.31 0.24
C ASP A 24 -14.46 -8.08 1.73
N CYS A 25 -15.74 -7.90 2.01
CA CYS A 25 -16.22 -7.71 3.39
C CYS A 25 -16.01 -8.95 4.29
N VAL A 26 -15.89 -10.15 3.73
CA VAL A 26 -15.68 -11.38 4.52
C VAL A 26 -14.23 -11.45 5.00
N SER A 27 -13.29 -11.13 4.12
CA SER A 27 -11.87 -11.03 4.50
C SER A 27 -11.62 -9.91 5.51
N VAL A 28 -12.31 -8.75 5.37
CA VAL A 28 -12.30 -7.68 6.39
C VAL A 28 -12.81 -8.19 7.73
N MET A 29 -13.98 -8.85 7.73
CA MET A 29 -14.57 -9.43 8.96
C MET A 29 -13.60 -10.38 9.65
N ALA A 30 -12.95 -11.25 8.91
CA ALA A 30 -11.97 -12.19 9.44
C ALA A 30 -10.77 -11.47 10.06
N ALA A 31 -10.22 -10.49 9.35
CA ALA A 31 -9.07 -9.70 9.82
C ALA A 31 -9.41 -8.90 11.09
N GLU A 32 -10.57 -8.25 11.15
CA GLU A 32 -11.00 -7.50 12.34
C GLU A 32 -11.18 -8.42 13.55
N ARG A 33 -11.72 -9.63 13.37
CA ARG A 33 -11.84 -10.63 14.44
C ARG A 33 -10.49 -11.15 14.94
N CYS A 34 -9.46 -11.13 14.09
CA CYS A 34 -8.09 -11.43 14.48
C CYS A 34 -7.40 -10.27 15.21
N GLY A 35 -8.04 -9.09 15.30
CA GLY A 35 -7.54 -7.94 16.07
C GLY A 35 -6.59 -7.03 15.33
N TYR A 36 -6.50 -7.13 14.00
CA TYR A 36 -5.72 -6.20 13.19
C TYR A 36 -6.22 -4.76 13.33
N LYS A 37 -5.34 -3.78 13.17
CA LYS A 37 -5.61 -2.36 13.42
C LYS A 37 -5.73 -1.52 12.13
N ALA A 38 -5.24 -2.05 11.03
CA ALA A 38 -5.34 -1.48 9.69
C ALA A 38 -5.32 -2.61 8.66
N LEU A 39 -5.79 -2.33 7.46
CA LEU A 39 -5.89 -3.29 6.35
C LEU A 39 -5.38 -2.65 5.06
N CYS A 40 -5.07 -3.49 4.08
CA CYS A 40 -4.86 -3.09 2.70
C CYS A 40 -5.92 -3.74 1.80
N LEU A 41 -6.61 -2.97 0.96
CA LEU A 41 -7.42 -3.50 -0.13
C LEU A 41 -6.49 -3.76 -1.31
N SER A 42 -6.22 -5.04 -1.56
CA SER A 42 -5.30 -5.50 -2.59
C SER A 42 -5.93 -5.43 -3.99
N GLY A 43 -5.29 -4.74 -4.93
CA GLY A 43 -5.70 -4.74 -6.32
C GLY A 43 -5.65 -6.14 -6.93
N ALA A 44 -4.60 -6.89 -6.63
CA ALA A 44 -4.40 -8.26 -7.12
C ALA A 44 -5.46 -9.24 -6.61
N GLU A 45 -5.66 -9.31 -5.28
CA GLU A 45 -6.64 -10.23 -4.68
C GLU A 45 -8.07 -9.86 -5.06
N LEU A 46 -8.37 -8.56 -5.15
CA LEU A 46 -9.66 -8.07 -5.62
C LEU A 46 -9.92 -8.46 -7.08
N THR A 47 -8.92 -8.31 -7.97
CA THR A 47 -9.01 -8.73 -9.37
C THR A 47 -9.26 -10.23 -9.48
N MET A 48 -8.53 -11.04 -8.74
CA MET A 48 -8.73 -12.50 -8.70
C MET A 48 -10.12 -12.87 -8.19
N SER A 49 -10.59 -12.23 -7.13
CA SER A 49 -11.90 -12.50 -6.54
C SER A 49 -13.06 -12.09 -7.45
N MET A 50 -12.99 -10.90 -8.08
CA MET A 50 -14.08 -10.37 -8.90
C MET A 50 -14.09 -10.89 -10.33
N LYS A 51 -12.93 -11.19 -10.92
CA LYS A 51 -12.80 -11.51 -12.34
C LYS A 51 -12.26 -12.92 -12.62
N GLY A 52 -11.72 -13.61 -11.61
CA GLY A 52 -11.12 -14.94 -11.78
C GLY A 52 -9.86 -14.96 -12.63
N VAL A 53 -9.16 -13.84 -12.72
CA VAL A 53 -7.90 -13.72 -13.47
C VAL A 53 -6.82 -13.15 -12.56
N PRO A 54 -5.52 -13.42 -12.82
CA PRO A 54 -4.43 -12.83 -12.05
C PRO A 54 -4.37 -11.31 -12.28
N ASP A 55 -3.53 -10.65 -11.49
CA ASP A 55 -3.30 -9.21 -11.53
C ASP A 55 -2.60 -8.78 -12.82
N LEU A 56 -3.39 -8.53 -13.85
CA LEU A 56 -2.97 -8.17 -15.20
C LEU A 56 -3.45 -6.78 -15.64
N GLY A 57 -3.80 -5.92 -14.69
CA GLY A 57 -4.30 -4.57 -14.99
C GLY A 57 -5.68 -4.55 -15.66
N VAL A 58 -6.49 -5.60 -15.50
CA VAL A 58 -7.80 -5.72 -16.16
C VAL A 58 -8.94 -5.11 -15.35
N MET A 59 -8.68 -4.75 -14.09
CA MET A 59 -9.64 -4.01 -13.28
C MET A 59 -9.61 -2.53 -13.68
N ASN A 60 -10.78 -1.94 -13.88
CA ASN A 60 -10.89 -0.51 -14.12
C ASN A 60 -11.14 0.27 -12.82
N VAL A 61 -10.91 1.58 -12.87
CA VAL A 61 -11.03 2.43 -11.68
C VAL A 61 -12.45 2.50 -11.10
N GLU A 62 -13.48 2.39 -11.91
CA GLU A 62 -14.87 2.42 -11.44
C GLU A 62 -15.19 1.18 -10.60
N GLU A 63 -14.68 0.02 -11.00
CA GLU A 63 -14.81 -1.21 -10.24
C GLU A 63 -14.06 -1.12 -8.89
N LEU A 64 -12.84 -0.57 -8.90
CA LEU A 64 -12.07 -0.34 -7.68
C LEU A 64 -12.79 0.62 -6.73
N ILE A 65 -13.30 1.74 -7.22
CA ILE A 65 -14.03 2.73 -6.41
C ILE A 65 -15.32 2.11 -5.84
N TRP A 66 -16.05 1.35 -6.66
CA TRP A 66 -17.24 0.63 -6.20
C TRP A 66 -16.92 -0.36 -5.08
N ALA A 67 -15.86 -1.15 -5.22
CA ALA A 67 -15.42 -2.08 -4.19
C ALA A 67 -14.95 -1.35 -2.93
N THR A 68 -14.16 -0.28 -3.08
CA THR A 68 -13.68 0.56 -1.98
C THR A 68 -14.83 1.12 -1.16
N ASP A 69 -15.86 1.70 -1.80
CA ASP A 69 -17.04 2.25 -1.13
C ASP A 69 -17.73 1.20 -0.24
N ARG A 70 -17.96 -0.02 -0.75
CA ARG A 70 -18.61 -1.11 -0.02
C ARG A 70 -17.77 -1.64 1.13
N ILE A 71 -16.50 -1.88 0.85
CA ILE A 71 -15.57 -2.49 1.81
C ILE A 71 -15.25 -1.49 2.93
N CYS A 72 -15.02 -0.24 2.58
CA CYS A 72 -14.75 0.80 3.56
C CYS A 72 -15.98 1.18 4.38
N ASP A 73 -17.20 1.15 3.82
CA ASP A 73 -18.43 1.36 4.60
C ASP A 73 -18.63 0.25 5.65
N TYR A 74 -18.32 -0.99 5.28
CA TYR A 74 -18.41 -2.14 6.19
C TYR A 74 -17.35 -2.12 7.29
N ALA A 75 -16.09 -1.80 6.97
CA ALA A 75 -14.95 -1.90 7.89
C ALA A 75 -15.05 -0.91 9.06
N SER A 76 -14.66 -1.34 10.26
CA SER A 76 -14.54 -0.48 11.45
C SER A 76 -13.13 0.08 11.66
N ILE A 77 -12.13 -0.43 10.94
CA ILE A 77 -10.72 -0.02 10.98
C ILE A 77 -10.29 0.58 9.64
N PRO A 78 -9.23 1.40 9.59
CA PRO A 78 -8.79 2.07 8.37
C PRO A 78 -8.25 1.08 7.33
N ILE A 79 -8.56 1.36 6.05
CA ILE A 79 -8.11 0.56 4.91
C ILE A 79 -7.30 1.46 3.97
N VAL A 80 -6.08 1.03 3.62
CA VAL A 80 -5.31 1.58 2.50
C VAL A 80 -5.73 0.85 1.23
N VAL A 81 -5.91 1.56 0.13
CA VAL A 81 -6.36 1.00 -1.15
C VAL A 81 -5.20 1.02 -2.16
N ASP A 82 -4.89 -0.13 -2.74
CA ASP A 82 -3.98 -0.20 -3.88
C ASP A 82 -4.71 0.31 -5.14
N ALA A 83 -4.29 1.48 -5.62
CA ALA A 83 -4.85 2.13 -6.79
C ALA A 83 -3.91 2.06 -8.00
N GLU A 84 -3.06 1.04 -8.05
CA GLU A 84 -2.17 0.80 -9.17
C GLU A 84 -1.32 2.05 -9.49
N ASN A 85 -1.22 2.44 -10.76
CA ASN A 85 -0.55 3.68 -11.18
C ASN A 85 -1.46 4.93 -11.13
N GLY A 86 -2.63 4.85 -10.51
CA GLY A 86 -3.65 5.89 -10.50
C GLY A 86 -4.55 5.88 -11.73
N TYR A 87 -4.47 4.86 -12.57
CA TYR A 87 -5.24 4.66 -13.81
C TYR A 87 -5.06 5.77 -14.85
N GLY A 88 -3.89 6.39 -14.88
CA GLY A 88 -3.56 7.38 -15.90
C GLY A 88 -2.47 8.39 -15.51
N PRO A 89 -2.32 9.45 -16.31
CA PRO A 89 -1.35 10.52 -16.02
C PRO A 89 -1.73 11.32 -14.79
N ALA A 90 -0.88 12.25 -14.37
CA ALA A 90 -0.95 12.97 -13.10
C ALA A 90 -2.34 13.53 -12.76
N LEU A 91 -3.03 14.16 -13.70
CA LEU A 91 -4.36 14.74 -13.47
C LEU A 91 -5.42 13.65 -13.20
N THR A 92 -5.38 12.55 -13.97
CA THR A 92 -6.30 11.43 -13.79
C THR A 92 -6.03 10.73 -12.47
N ALA A 93 -4.76 10.47 -12.13
CA ALA A 93 -4.37 9.86 -10.86
C ALA A 93 -4.84 10.72 -9.66
N ALA A 94 -4.63 12.03 -9.72
CA ALA A 94 -5.10 12.98 -8.70
C ALA A 94 -6.63 12.95 -8.52
N TYR A 95 -7.38 12.95 -9.62
CA TYR A 95 -8.83 12.85 -9.60
C TYR A 95 -9.30 11.53 -8.99
N ASN A 96 -8.67 10.41 -9.34
CA ASN A 96 -9.00 9.10 -8.79
C ASN A 96 -8.62 8.97 -7.31
N CYS A 97 -7.49 9.52 -6.87
CA CYS A 97 -7.14 9.60 -5.44
C CYS A 97 -8.24 10.29 -4.63
N HIS A 98 -8.74 11.43 -5.11
CA HIS A 98 -9.82 12.15 -4.45
C HIS A 98 -11.11 11.32 -4.39
N ARG A 99 -11.45 10.60 -5.45
CA ARG A 99 -12.63 9.72 -5.48
C ARG A 99 -12.51 8.54 -4.51
N LEU A 100 -11.33 7.92 -4.42
CA LEU A 100 -11.06 6.85 -3.48
C LEU A 100 -11.11 7.33 -2.03
N ALA A 101 -10.57 8.51 -1.74
CA ALA A 101 -10.71 9.13 -0.43
C ALA A 101 -12.19 9.37 -0.07
N LYS A 102 -13.02 9.85 -1.02
CA LYS A 102 -14.48 9.98 -0.83
C LYS A 102 -15.19 8.65 -0.63
N ALA A 103 -14.70 7.57 -1.24
CA ALA A 103 -15.20 6.22 -1.04
C ALA A 103 -14.77 5.60 0.31
N GLY A 104 -14.04 6.35 1.15
CA GLY A 104 -13.68 5.94 2.50
C GLY A 104 -12.28 5.35 2.66
N ALA A 105 -11.45 5.40 1.62
CA ALA A 105 -10.04 4.99 1.73
C ALA A 105 -9.31 5.86 2.78
N ALA A 106 -8.63 5.21 3.72
CA ALA A 106 -7.78 5.88 4.71
C ALA A 106 -6.37 6.18 4.17
N GLY A 107 -6.00 5.56 3.06
CA GLY A 107 -4.81 5.82 2.29
C GLY A 107 -4.96 5.27 0.88
N VAL A 108 -4.19 5.81 -0.06
CA VAL A 108 -4.15 5.37 -1.47
C VAL A 108 -2.71 5.12 -1.86
N ILE A 109 -2.43 3.90 -2.36
CA ILE A 109 -1.13 3.56 -2.95
C ILE A 109 -1.16 3.95 -4.42
N ILE A 110 -0.14 4.66 -4.87
CA ILE A 110 0.12 4.93 -6.28
C ILE A 110 1.51 4.41 -6.63
N VAL A 111 1.59 3.64 -7.71
CA VAL A 111 2.85 3.10 -8.24
C VAL A 111 3.43 4.05 -9.29
N ASP A 112 4.74 4.20 -9.33
CA ASP A 112 5.46 5.04 -10.30
C ASP A 112 5.61 4.38 -11.68
N SER A 113 4.63 3.60 -12.10
CA SER A 113 4.62 2.93 -13.41
C SER A 113 3.80 3.71 -14.45
N PRO A 114 4.17 3.63 -15.74
CA PRO A 114 3.39 4.25 -16.83
C PRO A 114 2.05 3.53 -17.08
N GLU A 115 1.99 2.24 -16.81
CA GLU A 115 0.83 1.39 -17.08
C GLU A 115 0.30 0.76 -15.79
N VAL A 116 -0.99 0.42 -15.80
CA VAL A 116 -1.58 -0.44 -14.79
C VAL A 116 -0.96 -1.80 -14.98
N ARG A 117 0.04 -2.02 -14.20
CA ARG A 117 0.82 -3.20 -14.04
C ARG A 117 1.31 -4.07 -15.21
N ILE A 118 2.41 -4.48 -15.16
CA ILE A 118 3.19 -5.71 -15.34
C ILE A 118 4.61 -5.31 -15.68
N GLY A 119 5.51 -5.32 -14.68
CA GLY A 119 6.94 -5.42 -14.91
C GLY A 119 7.55 -4.39 -15.87
N GLY A 120 6.83 -3.29 -16.09
CA GLY A 120 7.25 -2.19 -16.92
C GLY A 120 8.38 -1.39 -16.27
N GLU A 121 8.99 -0.53 -17.03
CA GLU A 121 9.91 0.49 -16.52
C GLU A 121 9.13 1.50 -15.67
N SER A 122 9.76 2.01 -14.62
CA SER A 122 9.17 3.11 -13.86
C SER A 122 9.19 4.40 -14.69
N LEU A 123 8.25 5.31 -14.41
CA LEU A 123 8.23 6.65 -15.01
C LEU A 123 9.57 7.36 -14.79
N PRO A 124 9.99 8.26 -15.69
CA PRO A 124 11.06 9.19 -15.39
C PRO A 124 10.81 9.90 -14.06
N LEU A 125 11.85 10.09 -13.24
CA LEU A 125 11.71 10.61 -11.88
C LEU A 125 10.91 11.91 -11.82
N GLU A 126 11.18 12.85 -12.72
CA GLU A 126 10.47 14.15 -12.77
C GLU A 126 8.98 13.99 -13.03
N GLU A 127 8.60 13.07 -13.92
CA GLU A 127 7.20 12.77 -14.23
C GLU A 127 6.50 12.12 -13.04
N ALA A 128 7.14 11.15 -12.38
CA ALA A 128 6.61 10.51 -11.17
C ALA A 128 6.42 11.53 -10.04
N VAL A 129 7.41 12.42 -9.80
CA VAL A 129 7.32 13.52 -8.84
C VAL A 129 6.14 14.44 -9.14
N GLY A 130 5.92 14.78 -10.42
CA GLY A 130 4.78 15.57 -10.87
C GLY A 130 3.44 14.87 -10.56
N LYS A 131 3.36 13.56 -10.80
CA LYS A 131 2.18 12.74 -10.48
C LYS A 131 1.90 12.71 -8.98
N TYR A 132 2.90 12.43 -8.14
CA TYR A 132 2.70 12.41 -6.67
C TYR A 132 2.32 13.77 -6.11
N ARG A 133 2.91 14.86 -6.62
CA ARG A 133 2.52 16.22 -6.21
C ARG A 133 1.05 16.52 -6.53
N ALA A 134 0.58 16.10 -7.69
CA ALA A 134 -0.83 16.27 -8.07
C ALA A 134 -1.77 15.43 -7.18
N CYS A 135 -1.39 14.18 -6.86
CA CYS A 135 -2.16 13.32 -5.96
C CYS A 135 -2.19 13.88 -4.53
N ALA A 136 -1.05 14.34 -4.01
CA ALA A 136 -0.96 14.97 -2.69
C ALA A 136 -1.85 16.21 -2.59
N GLU A 137 -1.85 17.06 -3.63
CA GLU A 137 -2.73 18.25 -3.69
C GLU A 137 -4.21 17.86 -3.66
N ALA A 138 -4.59 16.81 -4.40
CA ALA A 138 -5.97 16.32 -4.45
C ALA A 138 -6.47 15.71 -3.14
N LEU A 139 -5.58 15.26 -2.27
CA LEU A 139 -5.90 14.69 -0.95
C LEU A 139 -5.87 15.73 0.18
N LYS A 140 -5.47 16.99 -0.08
CA LYS A 140 -5.48 18.04 0.93
C LYS A 140 -6.86 18.25 1.54
N GLY A 141 -6.89 18.37 2.86
CA GLY A 141 -8.14 18.53 3.61
C GLY A 141 -8.91 17.26 3.85
N THR A 142 -8.34 16.11 3.48
CA THR A 142 -8.83 14.77 3.83
C THR A 142 -7.93 14.11 4.88
N ASP A 143 -8.42 13.05 5.53
CA ASP A 143 -7.62 12.20 6.41
C ASP A 143 -6.91 11.06 5.66
N CYS A 144 -7.11 10.96 4.34
CA CYS A 144 -6.53 9.95 3.49
C CYS A 144 -5.05 10.26 3.21
N ILE A 145 -4.16 9.30 3.49
CA ILE A 145 -2.72 9.45 3.22
C ILE A 145 -2.35 9.01 1.81
N LEU A 146 -1.33 9.65 1.23
CA LEU A 146 -0.72 9.22 -0.04
C LEU A 146 0.45 8.30 0.24
N VAL A 147 0.39 7.07 -0.30
CA VAL A 147 1.49 6.11 -0.29
C VAL A 147 2.13 6.10 -1.67
N ALA A 148 3.38 6.54 -1.75
CA ALA A 148 4.15 6.51 -3.00
C ALA A 148 4.95 5.21 -3.08
N ARG A 149 4.59 4.35 -4.04
CA ARG A 149 5.25 3.07 -4.29
C ARG A 149 6.20 3.19 -5.48
N THR A 150 7.40 2.61 -5.33
CA THR A 150 8.35 2.43 -6.43
C THR A 150 8.69 0.97 -6.63
N ASP A 151 8.72 0.56 -7.91
CA ASP A 151 9.03 -0.81 -8.34
C ASP A 151 10.38 -0.89 -9.08
N VAL A 152 11.24 0.15 -8.98
CA VAL A 152 12.59 0.15 -9.56
C VAL A 152 13.45 -0.99 -9.02
N LYS A 153 14.45 -1.39 -9.79
CA LYS A 153 15.21 -2.62 -9.53
C LYS A 153 16.49 -2.44 -8.74
N THR A 154 16.87 -1.20 -8.44
CA THR A 154 18.08 -0.90 -7.65
C THR A 154 17.74 -0.15 -6.37
N LEU A 155 18.44 -0.50 -5.28
CA LEU A 155 18.17 0.09 -3.98
C LEU A 155 18.52 1.60 -3.94
N ASP A 156 19.59 1.99 -4.62
CA ASP A 156 20.03 3.39 -4.64
C ASP A 156 19.00 4.27 -5.37
N GLU A 157 18.47 3.83 -6.51
CA GLU A 157 17.41 4.53 -7.22
C GLU A 157 16.10 4.55 -6.41
N ALA A 158 15.75 3.46 -5.74
CA ALA A 158 14.58 3.42 -4.88
C ALA A 158 14.67 4.44 -3.75
N ILE A 159 15.85 4.59 -3.14
CA ILE A 159 16.10 5.58 -2.10
C ILE A 159 15.97 7.01 -2.64
N GLU A 160 16.58 7.31 -3.79
CA GLU A 160 16.48 8.62 -4.45
C GLU A 160 15.02 8.97 -4.72
N ARG A 161 14.25 8.04 -5.29
CA ARG A 161 12.82 8.22 -5.58
C ARG A 161 12.00 8.45 -4.31
N CYS A 162 12.22 7.66 -3.25
CA CYS A 162 11.50 7.85 -1.98
C CYS A 162 11.69 9.26 -1.41
N VAL A 163 12.91 9.78 -1.42
CA VAL A 163 13.21 11.15 -0.96
C VAL A 163 12.45 12.16 -1.82
N ALA A 164 12.53 12.04 -3.15
CA ALA A 164 11.85 12.95 -4.07
C ALA A 164 10.32 12.89 -3.95
N TYR A 165 9.73 11.69 -3.73
CA TYR A 165 8.28 11.53 -3.54
C TYR A 165 7.80 12.12 -2.23
N ARG A 166 8.62 12.03 -1.18
CA ARG A 166 8.35 12.69 0.09
C ARG A 166 8.30 14.22 -0.06
N GLU A 167 9.27 14.79 -0.78
CA GLU A 167 9.29 16.22 -1.11
C GLU A 167 8.11 16.62 -2.00
N ALA A 168 7.59 15.72 -2.81
CA ALA A 168 6.39 15.92 -3.60
C ALA A 168 5.09 15.87 -2.78
N GLY A 169 5.14 15.46 -1.51
CA GLY A 169 4.00 15.46 -0.60
C GLY A 169 3.46 14.06 -0.25
N ALA A 170 4.17 12.98 -0.59
CA ALA A 170 3.78 11.64 -0.12
C ALA A 170 3.91 11.53 1.40
N ASP A 171 2.87 11.03 2.06
CA ASP A 171 2.87 10.78 3.51
C ASP A 171 3.65 9.53 3.88
N MET A 172 3.66 8.53 3.01
CA MET A 172 4.32 7.24 3.21
C MET A 172 5.00 6.79 1.92
N THR A 173 6.10 6.06 2.02
CA THR A 173 6.79 5.45 0.89
C THR A 173 6.78 3.93 0.98
N LEU A 174 6.77 3.27 -0.17
CA LEU A 174 6.79 1.81 -0.33
C LEU A 174 7.82 1.43 -1.39
N VAL A 175 8.87 0.71 -1.01
CA VAL A 175 9.89 0.16 -1.91
C VAL A 175 9.60 -1.32 -2.13
N PHE A 176 8.98 -1.65 -3.27
CA PHE A 176 8.47 -3.00 -3.50
C PHE A 176 9.59 -4.01 -3.78
N MET A 177 10.73 -3.56 -4.34
CA MET A 177 11.88 -4.43 -4.61
C MET A 177 12.48 -5.11 -3.37
N ILE A 178 12.13 -4.69 -2.15
CA ILE A 178 12.52 -5.42 -0.94
C ILE A 178 12.10 -6.91 -1.05
N ASN A 179 10.96 -7.19 -1.69
CA ASN A 179 10.50 -8.55 -1.90
C ASN A 179 11.42 -9.39 -2.80
N ASP A 180 12.18 -8.75 -3.69
CA ASP A 180 13.14 -9.40 -4.58
C ASP A 180 14.49 -9.67 -3.90
N ILE A 181 14.75 -9.06 -2.73
CA ILE A 181 15.96 -9.27 -1.92
C ILE A 181 15.83 -10.59 -1.13
N PRO A 182 16.89 -11.40 -1.03
CA PRO A 182 16.86 -12.57 -0.17
C PRO A 182 16.44 -12.21 1.27
N PRO A 183 15.54 -12.96 1.92
CA PRO A 183 14.98 -12.60 3.23
C PRO A 183 16.02 -12.23 4.29
N LYS A 184 17.16 -12.90 4.31
CA LYS A 184 18.27 -12.62 5.25
C LYS A 184 18.90 -11.23 5.10
N ASP A 185 18.75 -10.58 3.94
CA ASP A 185 19.39 -9.31 3.59
C ASP A 185 18.39 -8.14 3.59
N ARG A 186 17.08 -8.40 3.71
CA ARG A 186 16.00 -7.40 3.64
C ARG A 186 16.06 -6.37 4.75
N PHE A 187 16.40 -6.78 5.96
CA PHE A 187 16.51 -5.87 7.09
C PHE A 187 17.59 -4.80 6.87
N GLU A 188 18.75 -5.19 6.34
CA GLU A 188 19.81 -4.23 6.03
C GLU A 188 19.41 -3.29 4.90
N ALA A 189 18.68 -3.76 3.89
CA ALA A 189 18.14 -2.91 2.84
C ALA A 189 17.11 -1.90 3.42
N ALA A 190 16.22 -2.36 4.29
CA ALA A 190 15.24 -1.51 4.96
C ALA A 190 15.91 -0.40 5.79
N LYS A 191 16.99 -0.71 6.51
CA LYS A 191 17.76 0.28 7.27
C LYS A 191 18.40 1.34 6.35
N LYS A 192 18.99 0.93 5.23
CA LYS A 192 19.57 1.86 4.25
C LYS A 192 18.54 2.83 3.69
N ILE A 193 17.34 2.36 3.38
CA ILE A 193 16.23 3.24 2.97
C ILE A 193 15.93 4.26 4.07
N ALA A 194 15.80 3.80 5.32
CA ALA A 194 15.45 4.64 6.46
C ALA A 194 16.54 5.67 6.85
N GLU A 195 17.78 5.47 6.43
CA GLU A 195 18.86 6.45 6.61
C GLU A 195 18.62 7.75 5.84
N LYS A 196 17.95 7.67 4.70
CA LYS A 196 17.70 8.80 3.79
C LYS A 196 16.24 9.22 3.78
N ASP A 197 15.31 8.29 3.67
CA ASP A 197 13.89 8.56 3.72
C ASP A 197 13.41 8.66 5.18
N LYS A 198 13.15 9.89 5.63
CA LYS A 198 12.65 10.19 6.99
C LYS A 198 11.14 10.36 6.97
N GLY A 199 10.43 9.46 7.60
CA GLY A 199 8.97 9.46 7.67
C GLY A 199 8.39 8.07 7.67
N TRP A 200 7.09 7.98 7.51
CA TRP A 200 6.40 6.69 7.49
C TRP A 200 6.79 5.87 6.27
N LYS A 201 7.03 4.59 6.51
CA LYS A 201 7.36 3.63 5.46
C LYS A 201 6.49 2.39 5.58
N TRP A 202 6.22 1.80 4.44
CA TRP A 202 5.59 0.51 4.32
C TRP A 202 6.63 -0.57 4.05
N TYR A 203 6.67 -1.61 4.86
CA TYR A 203 7.40 -2.82 4.55
C TYR A 203 6.50 -3.70 3.67
N PRO A 204 6.91 -4.02 2.42
CA PRO A 204 5.96 -4.49 1.40
C PRO A 204 5.27 -5.80 1.77
N ASP A 205 6.05 -6.80 2.21
CA ASP A 205 5.50 -8.09 2.59
C ASP A 205 6.48 -8.86 3.47
N LEU A 206 5.96 -9.49 4.54
CA LEU A 206 6.79 -10.32 5.39
C LEU A 206 7.23 -11.58 4.66
N GLY A 207 8.54 -11.76 4.54
CA GLY A 207 9.13 -12.98 4.07
C GLY A 207 9.38 -13.99 5.19
N ALA A 208 9.67 -15.22 4.81
CA ALA A 208 10.07 -16.26 5.77
C ALA A 208 11.43 -16.84 5.41
N HIS A 209 12.31 -16.99 6.40
CA HIS A 209 13.59 -17.63 6.29
C HIS A 209 13.82 -18.57 7.48
N ASN A 210 14.11 -19.83 7.22
CA ASN A 210 14.31 -20.86 8.27
C ASN A 210 13.16 -20.92 9.30
N GLY A 211 11.92 -20.78 8.85
CA GLY A 211 10.71 -20.83 9.68
C GLY A 211 10.50 -19.60 10.59
N LYS A 212 11.23 -18.51 10.35
CA LYS A 212 11.06 -17.22 11.02
C LYS A 212 10.78 -16.12 10.00
N SER A 213 10.11 -15.06 10.43
CA SER A 213 10.00 -13.84 9.63
C SER A 213 11.39 -13.26 9.36
N ASP A 214 11.52 -12.62 8.20
CA ASP A 214 12.72 -11.87 7.80
C ASP A 214 12.97 -10.63 8.68
N VAL A 215 11.89 -10.06 9.23
CA VAL A 215 11.91 -8.98 10.21
C VAL A 215 10.79 -9.18 11.24
N THR A 216 10.91 -8.55 12.39
CA THR A 216 9.81 -8.37 13.36
C THR A 216 9.35 -6.91 13.37
N LEU A 217 8.13 -6.66 13.87
CA LEU A 217 7.60 -5.29 13.96
C LEU A 217 8.46 -4.43 14.88
N GLU A 218 8.96 -5.00 15.98
CA GLU A 218 9.82 -4.32 16.93
C GLU A 218 11.18 -3.93 16.33
N GLU A 219 11.71 -4.75 15.42
CA GLU A 219 12.99 -4.47 14.77
C GLU A 219 12.89 -3.33 13.77
N ILE A 220 11.77 -3.22 13.01
CA ILE A 220 11.64 -2.23 11.92
C ILE A 220 10.94 -0.95 12.34
N ALA A 221 10.11 -0.95 13.38
CA ALA A 221 9.40 0.23 13.88
C ALA A 221 10.32 1.44 14.15
N PRO A 222 11.51 1.29 14.79
CA PRO A 222 12.42 2.41 15.03
C PRO A 222 12.96 3.08 13.76
N TYR A 223 12.88 2.38 12.63
CA TYR A 223 13.31 2.91 11.32
C TYR A 223 12.18 3.61 10.55
N GLY A 224 11.00 3.78 11.19
CA GLY A 224 9.85 4.44 10.61
C GLY A 224 9.03 3.56 9.66
N TYR A 225 9.17 2.24 9.76
CA TYR A 225 8.24 1.30 9.14
C TYR A 225 7.00 1.18 10.01
N ASN A 226 5.95 1.88 9.63
CA ASN A 226 4.71 1.95 10.41
C ASN A 226 3.63 1.00 9.90
N PHE A 227 3.79 0.50 8.67
CA PHE A 227 2.83 -0.37 8.02
C PHE A 227 3.56 -1.56 7.38
N VAL A 228 3.10 -2.77 7.65
CA VAL A 228 3.68 -4.02 7.14
C VAL A 228 2.62 -4.84 6.46
N GLY A 229 2.78 -5.09 5.15
CA GLY A 229 1.86 -5.91 4.37
C GLY A 229 2.01 -7.40 4.67
N ILE A 230 0.92 -8.14 4.56
CA ILE A 230 0.91 -9.60 4.49
C ILE A 230 -0.17 -10.10 3.55
N HIS A 231 0.22 -10.97 2.63
CA HIS A 231 -0.68 -11.61 1.67
C HIS A 231 -1.05 -13.01 2.17
N TYR A 232 -2.19 -13.18 2.82
CA TYR A 232 -2.62 -14.52 3.25
C TYR A 232 -4.12 -14.77 3.10
N CYS A 233 -4.96 -13.75 3.06
CA CYS A 233 -6.42 -13.94 3.14
C CYS A 233 -6.97 -14.78 1.99
N LEU A 234 -6.61 -14.43 0.76
CA LEU A 234 -7.08 -15.17 -0.42
C LEU A 234 -6.44 -16.57 -0.49
N ALA A 235 -5.14 -16.69 -0.18
CA ALA A 235 -4.46 -17.98 -0.17
C ALA A 235 -5.07 -18.94 0.87
N ALA A 236 -5.39 -18.44 2.08
CA ALA A 236 -6.05 -19.22 3.11
C ALA A 236 -7.47 -19.65 2.70
N ALA A 237 -8.24 -18.74 2.08
CA ALA A 237 -9.58 -19.04 1.59
C ALA A 237 -9.54 -20.12 0.49
N LEU A 238 -8.66 -19.98 -0.49
CA LEU A 238 -8.51 -20.99 -1.56
C LEU A 238 -8.09 -22.35 -1.01
N THR A 239 -7.13 -22.38 -0.08
CA THR A 239 -6.68 -23.63 0.53
C THR A 239 -7.79 -24.31 1.32
N ALA A 240 -8.63 -23.54 2.01
CA ALA A 240 -9.75 -24.09 2.78
C ALA A 240 -10.90 -24.61 1.90
N MET A 241 -11.04 -24.09 0.67
CA MET A 241 -12.08 -24.52 -0.28
C MET A 241 -11.65 -25.75 -1.12
N MET A 242 -10.38 -26.05 -1.25
CA MET A 242 -9.82 -27.19 -1.99
C MET A 242 -9.72 -28.43 -1.11
#